data_2a8b65a460dad290b052824160c9c410
#
_entry.id   2a8b65a460dad290b052824160c9c410
#
_cell.length_a   1.000
_cell.length_b   1.000
_cell.length_c   1.000
_cell.angle_alpha   90.00
_cell.angle_beta   90.00
_cell.angle_gamma   90.00
#
_symmetry.space_group_name_H-M   'P 1'
#
loop_
_entity.id
_entity.type
_entity.pdbx_description
1 polymer ?
#
loop_
_entity_poly.entity_id
_entity_poly.type
_entity_poly.pdbx_seq_one_letter_code
_entity_poly.pdbx_strand_id
1 'polypeptide(L)'
;MIGASFLGLEEKALKLCETRASLIAQNIANGATPNYKARDIDFQKALREAQGRHTLDTSNAGHISSTHQQDGATLLYRTPMQSSMDNNTVDDEIERKNFMQNALRFQASLGFSHAKMSQLLKAIRGE
;
A
#
# COMPACT_ATOMS: atom_id res chain seq x y z
N MET A 1 -21.58 -3.59 9.62
CA MET A 1 -21.14 -4.98 9.83
C MET A 1 -19.84 -5.01 10.64
N ILE A 2 -19.88 -5.59 11.80
CA ILE A 2 -18.72 -5.66 12.71
C ILE A 2 -17.57 -6.48 12.08
N GLY A 3 -17.86 -7.52 11.31
CA GLY A 3 -16.84 -8.35 10.66
C GLY A 3 -16.04 -7.66 9.55
N ALA A 4 -16.62 -6.74 8.80
CA ALA A 4 -15.93 -5.98 7.74
C ALA A 4 -14.98 -4.92 8.31
N SER A 5 -15.21 -4.43 9.53
CA SER A 5 -14.35 -3.47 10.23
C SER A 5 -13.22 -4.13 11.01
N PHE A 6 -13.39 -5.38 11.41
CA PHE A 6 -12.45 -6.07 12.29
C PHE A 6 -11.08 -6.34 11.65
N LEU A 7 -11.07 -6.70 10.37
CA LEU A 7 -9.86 -6.93 9.58
C LEU A 7 -9.59 -5.83 8.55
N GLY A 8 -10.38 -4.75 8.56
CA GLY A 8 -10.36 -3.75 7.51
C GLY A 8 -9.00 -3.07 7.30
N LEU A 9 -8.27 -2.77 8.38
CA LEU A 9 -6.95 -2.15 8.29
C LEU A 9 -5.90 -3.12 7.78
N GLU A 10 -5.89 -4.34 8.27
CA GLU A 10 -4.95 -5.38 7.86
C GLU A 10 -5.16 -5.78 6.40
N GLU A 11 -6.42 -5.90 5.98
CA GLU A 11 -6.76 -6.17 4.58
C GLU A 11 -6.29 -5.05 3.65
N LYS A 12 -6.49 -3.80 4.04
CA LYS A 12 -5.98 -2.64 3.29
C LYS A 12 -4.46 -2.59 3.25
N ALA A 13 -3.80 -2.91 4.36
CA ALA A 13 -2.35 -2.99 4.43
C ALA A 13 -1.80 -4.09 3.49
N LEU A 14 -2.43 -5.25 3.45
CA LEU A 14 -2.07 -6.35 2.53
C LEU A 14 -2.24 -5.93 1.07
N LYS A 15 -3.35 -5.28 0.74
CA LYS A 15 -3.61 -4.78 -0.62
C LYS A 15 -2.60 -3.70 -1.04
N LEU A 16 -2.24 -2.79 -0.15
CA LEU A 16 -1.20 -1.79 -0.39
C LEU A 16 0.18 -2.43 -0.60
N CYS A 17 0.53 -3.46 0.16
CA CYS A 17 1.75 -4.22 -0.03
C CYS A 17 1.78 -4.94 -1.39
N GLU A 18 0.66 -5.51 -1.81
CA GLU A 18 0.52 -6.15 -3.13
C GLU A 18 0.69 -5.13 -4.26
N THR A 19 0.01 -4.00 -4.18
CA THR A 19 0.13 -2.91 -5.16
C THR A 19 1.57 -2.39 -5.24
N ARG A 20 2.21 -2.18 -4.10
CA ARG A 20 3.61 -1.74 -4.04
C ARG A 20 4.56 -2.78 -4.62
N ALA A 21 4.36 -4.07 -4.32
CA ALA A 21 5.16 -5.15 -4.90
C ALA A 21 5.09 -5.16 -6.44
N SER A 22 3.89 -4.96 -6.99
CA SER A 22 3.68 -4.85 -8.43
C SER A 22 4.45 -3.67 -9.05
N LEU A 23 4.40 -2.50 -8.41
CA LEU A 23 5.13 -1.31 -8.88
C LEU A 23 6.65 -1.50 -8.83
N ILE A 24 7.17 -2.08 -7.75
CA ILE A 24 8.59 -2.39 -7.61
C ILE A 24 9.02 -3.40 -8.68
N ALA A 25 8.23 -4.43 -8.93
CA ALA A 25 8.51 -5.42 -9.98
C ALA A 25 8.53 -4.77 -11.37
N GLN A 26 7.61 -3.84 -11.65
CA GLN A 26 7.62 -3.07 -12.91
C GLN A 26 8.87 -2.18 -13.02
N ASN A 27 9.29 -1.54 -11.92
CA ASN A 27 10.52 -0.75 -11.91
C ASN A 27 11.74 -1.63 -12.24
N ILE A 28 11.86 -2.78 -11.59
CA ILE A 28 12.96 -3.72 -11.84
C ILE A 28 12.95 -4.21 -13.30
N ALA A 29 11.78 -4.57 -13.81
CA ALA A 29 11.64 -5.03 -15.19
C ALA A 29 12.03 -3.96 -16.22
N ASN A 30 11.87 -2.68 -15.88
CA ASN A 30 12.19 -1.55 -16.74
C ASN A 30 13.53 -0.87 -16.38
N GLY A 31 14.40 -1.53 -15.64
CA GLY A 31 15.70 -0.99 -15.23
C GLY A 31 16.63 -0.62 -16.39
N ALA A 32 16.43 -1.22 -17.57
CA ALA A 32 17.18 -0.92 -18.78
C ALA A 32 16.36 -0.15 -19.84
N THR A 33 15.13 0.23 -19.54
CA THR A 33 14.26 0.95 -20.49
C THR A 33 14.61 2.44 -20.48
N PRO A 34 15.01 3.03 -21.63
CA PRO A 34 15.32 4.46 -21.72
C PRO A 34 14.14 5.32 -21.32
N ASN A 35 14.40 6.41 -20.61
CA ASN A 35 13.41 7.40 -20.13
C ASN A 35 12.36 6.85 -19.15
N TYR A 36 12.53 5.64 -18.63
CA TYR A 36 11.60 5.08 -17.65
C TYR A 36 11.70 5.83 -16.32
N LYS A 37 10.56 6.21 -15.76
CA LYS A 37 10.46 6.87 -14.46
C LYS A 37 9.95 5.88 -13.41
N ALA A 38 10.79 5.57 -12.43
CA ALA A 38 10.43 4.68 -11.32
C ALA A 38 9.26 5.26 -10.53
N ARG A 39 8.30 4.41 -10.21
CA ARG A 39 7.09 4.75 -9.46
C ARG A 39 7.06 4.00 -8.14
N ASP A 40 6.51 4.65 -7.14
CA ASP A 40 6.26 4.04 -5.84
C ASP A 40 4.99 4.66 -5.23
N ILE A 41 4.54 4.11 -4.11
CA ILE A 41 3.45 4.68 -3.30
C ILE A 41 3.99 5.08 -1.93
N ASP A 42 3.44 6.15 -1.37
CA ASP A 42 3.67 6.48 0.04
C ASP A 42 2.78 5.58 0.90
N PHE A 43 3.38 4.45 1.34
CA PHE A 43 2.67 3.43 2.12
C PHE A 43 2.11 3.99 3.42
N GLN A 44 2.89 4.83 4.12
CA GLN A 44 2.45 5.39 5.40
C GLN A 44 1.29 6.36 5.23
N LYS A 45 1.35 7.20 4.21
CA LYS A 45 0.26 8.13 3.88
C LYS A 45 -1.01 7.37 3.49
N ALA A 46 -0.87 6.40 2.58
CA ALA A 46 -1.99 5.57 2.13
C ALA A 46 -2.64 4.79 3.29
N LEU A 47 -1.82 4.26 4.22
CA LEU A 47 -2.33 3.56 5.39
C LEU A 47 -3.04 4.49 6.36
N ARG A 48 -2.50 5.69 6.61
CA ARG A 48 -3.17 6.72 7.44
C ARG A 48 -4.48 7.17 6.84
N GLU A 49 -4.53 7.39 5.54
CA GLU A 49 -5.78 7.73 4.84
C GLU A 49 -6.81 6.61 4.94
N ALA A 50 -6.35 5.36 4.87
CA ALA A 50 -7.20 4.19 5.07
C ALA A 50 -7.75 4.09 6.50
N GLN A 51 -6.98 4.51 7.50
CA GLN A 51 -7.43 4.59 8.90
C GLN A 51 -8.40 5.76 9.13
N GLY A 52 -8.13 6.91 8.51
CA GLY A 52 -8.89 8.16 8.70
C GLY A 52 -10.19 8.24 7.91
N ARG A 53 -10.45 7.31 7.00
CA ARG A 53 -11.71 7.18 6.26
C ARG A 53 -12.81 6.53 7.11
N HIS A 54 -13.08 7.07 8.28
CA HIS A 54 -14.46 7.14 8.71
C HIS A 54 -15.11 8.17 7.79
N THR A 55 -15.89 7.72 6.86
CA THR A 55 -16.70 8.54 5.98
C THR A 55 -17.30 9.68 6.78
N LEU A 56 -16.85 10.89 6.51
CA LEU A 56 -17.65 12.06 6.80
C LEU A 56 -18.93 11.85 6.00
N ASP A 57 -19.97 11.46 6.70
CA ASP A 57 -21.29 11.27 6.10
C ASP A 57 -21.68 12.62 5.49
N THR A 58 -21.73 12.66 4.18
CA THR A 58 -22.14 13.88 3.47
C THR A 58 -23.64 14.01 3.65
N SER A 59 -24.03 14.74 4.70
CA SER A 59 -25.43 15.01 5.00
C SER A 59 -26.11 15.96 4.00
N ASN A 60 -25.41 16.43 2.98
CA ASN A 60 -25.93 17.36 1.98
C ASN A 60 -25.35 17.10 0.58
N ALA A 61 -26.21 17.05 -0.45
CA ALA A 61 -25.84 16.82 -1.84
C ALA A 61 -24.88 17.87 -2.45
N GLY A 62 -24.62 18.98 -1.75
CA GLY A 62 -23.65 20.00 -2.15
C GLY A 62 -22.25 19.81 -1.60
N HIS A 63 -22.00 18.79 -0.78
CA HIS A 63 -20.68 18.48 -0.29
C HIS A 63 -19.90 17.70 -1.37
N ILE A 64 -18.78 18.26 -1.80
CA ILE A 64 -17.87 17.60 -2.72
C ILE A 64 -17.31 16.37 -1.99
N SER A 65 -17.89 15.20 -2.27
CA SER A 65 -17.25 13.95 -1.91
C SER A 65 -15.99 13.82 -2.75
N SER A 66 -14.83 13.70 -2.12
CA SER A 66 -13.59 13.36 -2.80
C SER A 66 -13.62 11.88 -3.25
N THR A 67 -14.62 11.56 -4.05
CA THR A 67 -14.81 10.27 -4.67
C THR A 67 -14.11 10.27 -6.01
N HIS A 68 -12.82 10.08 -6.03
CA HIS A 68 -12.13 9.47 -7.18
C HIS A 68 -10.66 9.17 -6.84
N GLN A 69 -10.46 8.32 -5.85
CA GLN A 69 -9.24 7.54 -5.79
C GLN A 69 -9.61 6.10 -5.52
N GLN A 70 -9.75 5.36 -6.61
CA GLN A 70 -9.73 3.92 -6.54
C GLN A 70 -8.46 3.52 -5.79
N ASP A 71 -8.64 2.84 -4.67
CA ASP A 71 -7.60 2.27 -3.82
C ASP A 71 -6.72 3.22 -2.97
N GLY A 72 -6.95 4.52 -2.94
CA GLY A 72 -6.36 5.41 -1.92
C GLY A 72 -4.85 5.63 -1.96
N ALA A 73 -4.14 4.98 -2.88
CA ALA A 73 -2.70 5.10 -3.00
C ALA A 73 -2.32 6.11 -4.10
N THR A 74 -1.73 7.22 -3.71
CA THR A 74 -1.18 8.18 -4.65
C THR A 74 0.13 7.64 -5.22
N LEU A 75 0.20 7.50 -6.54
CA LEU A 75 1.44 7.16 -7.23
C LEU A 75 2.40 8.34 -7.17
N LEU A 76 3.61 8.08 -6.72
CA LEU A 76 4.69 9.05 -6.67
C LEU A 76 5.81 8.62 -7.61
N TYR A 77 6.39 9.59 -8.31
CA TYR A 77 7.61 9.38 -9.07
C TYR A 77 8.82 9.57 -8.19
N ARG A 78 9.77 8.65 -8.31
CA ARG A 78 11.00 8.71 -7.52
C ARG A 78 11.99 9.68 -8.15
N THR A 79 12.58 10.55 -7.30
CA THR A 79 13.70 11.39 -7.72
C THR A 79 14.98 10.55 -7.71
N PRO A 80 15.74 10.49 -8.82
CA PRO A 80 16.98 9.72 -8.86
C PRO A 80 18.06 10.36 -7.97
N MET A 81 18.82 9.52 -7.29
CA MET A 81 19.99 9.99 -6.53
C MET A 81 21.17 10.33 -7.45
N GLN A 82 21.23 9.72 -8.63
CA GLN A 82 22.20 10.00 -9.68
C GLN A 82 21.47 10.10 -11.03
N SER A 83 21.90 11.04 -11.86
CA SER A 83 21.38 11.12 -13.23
C SER A 83 21.99 10.01 -14.09
N SER A 84 21.14 9.25 -14.77
CA SER A 84 21.56 8.29 -15.77
C SER A 84 21.58 8.94 -17.16
N MET A 85 22.42 8.42 -18.06
CA MET A 85 22.56 8.95 -19.43
C MET A 85 21.26 8.76 -20.26
N ASP A 86 20.45 7.77 -19.93
CA ASP A 86 19.19 7.45 -20.61
C ASP A 86 17.95 8.02 -19.91
N ASN A 87 18.12 8.88 -18.91
CA ASN A 87 17.05 9.44 -18.06
C ASN A 87 16.20 8.38 -17.32
N ASN A 88 16.69 7.16 -17.17
CA ASN A 88 16.05 6.13 -16.35
C ASN A 88 16.30 6.42 -14.88
N THR A 89 15.24 6.47 -14.06
CA THR A 89 15.32 6.77 -12.63
C THR A 89 15.30 5.52 -11.74
N VAL A 90 15.36 4.32 -12.31
CA VAL A 90 15.41 3.07 -11.58
C VAL A 90 16.81 2.85 -11.01
N ASP A 91 16.87 2.56 -9.71
CA ASP A 91 18.08 2.11 -9.01
C ASP A 91 17.83 0.68 -8.50
N ASP A 92 18.52 -0.28 -9.07
CA ASP A 92 18.34 -1.71 -8.77
C ASP A 92 18.52 -2.05 -7.28
N GLU A 93 19.48 -1.43 -6.61
CA GLU A 93 19.75 -1.70 -5.20
C GLU A 93 18.60 -1.18 -4.34
N ILE A 94 18.13 0.02 -4.64
CA ILE A 94 16.98 0.62 -3.94
C ILE A 94 15.71 -0.20 -4.18
N GLU A 95 15.49 -0.66 -5.41
CA GLU A 95 14.32 -1.48 -5.74
C GLU A 95 14.33 -2.83 -5.01
N ARG A 96 15.47 -3.50 -4.97
CA ARG A 96 15.64 -4.76 -4.24
C ARG A 96 15.43 -4.58 -2.74
N LYS A 97 16.00 -3.54 -2.17
CA LYS A 97 15.79 -3.18 -0.75
C LYS A 97 14.31 -2.94 -0.47
N ASN A 98 13.64 -2.16 -1.30
CA ASN A 98 12.22 -1.86 -1.14
C ASN A 98 11.35 -3.10 -1.30
N PHE A 99 11.70 -3.99 -2.21
CA PHE A 99 11.02 -5.27 -2.39
C PHE A 99 11.11 -6.13 -1.14
N MET A 100 12.30 -6.27 -0.56
CA MET A 100 12.49 -7.03 0.67
C MET A 100 11.76 -6.40 1.86
N GLN A 101 11.82 -5.08 2.02
CA GLN A 101 11.05 -4.37 3.04
C GLN A 101 9.55 -4.59 2.90
N ASN A 102 9.06 -4.53 1.68
CA ASN A 102 7.64 -4.74 1.39
C ASN A 102 7.22 -6.18 1.69
N ALA A 103 8.06 -7.16 1.38
CA ALA A 103 7.83 -8.57 1.72
C ALA A 103 7.74 -8.79 3.24
N LEU A 104 8.61 -8.14 4.02
CA LEU A 104 8.56 -8.19 5.49
C LEU A 104 7.28 -7.55 6.03
N ARG A 105 6.87 -6.42 5.49
CA ARG A 105 5.59 -5.77 5.86
C ARG A 105 4.39 -6.64 5.53
N PHE A 106 4.42 -7.31 4.39
CA PHE A 106 3.37 -8.25 4.00
C PHE A 106 3.27 -9.41 4.98
N GLN A 107 4.39 -10.03 5.34
CA GLN A 107 4.42 -11.09 6.33
C GLN A 107 3.95 -10.63 7.71
N ALA A 108 4.36 -9.45 8.15
CA ALA A 108 3.89 -8.88 9.41
C ALA A 108 2.38 -8.65 9.40
N SER A 109 1.83 -8.11 8.32
CA SER A 109 0.39 -7.88 8.17
C SER A 109 -0.41 -9.17 8.16
N LEU A 110 0.11 -10.22 7.51
CA LEU A 110 -0.47 -11.57 7.57
C LEU A 110 -0.46 -12.12 9.00
N GLY A 111 0.64 -11.97 9.72
CA GLY A 111 0.77 -12.40 11.11
C GLY A 111 -0.25 -11.71 12.03
N PHE A 112 -0.41 -10.41 11.88
CA PHE A 112 -1.41 -9.64 12.62
C PHE A 112 -2.84 -10.06 12.29
N SER A 113 -3.15 -10.28 11.01
CA SER A 113 -4.46 -10.76 10.59
C SER A 113 -4.77 -12.13 11.20
N HIS A 114 -3.80 -13.03 11.17
CA HIS A 114 -3.94 -14.36 11.76
C HIS A 114 -4.13 -14.31 13.28
N ALA A 115 -3.36 -13.46 13.97
CA ALA A 115 -3.49 -13.26 15.41
C ALA A 115 -4.88 -12.74 15.79
N LYS A 116 -5.40 -11.76 15.06
CA LYS A 116 -6.76 -11.23 15.27
C LYS A 116 -7.83 -12.28 15.05
N MET A 117 -7.71 -13.07 13.99
CA MET A 117 -8.65 -14.19 13.73
C MET A 117 -8.61 -15.20 14.86
N SER A 118 -7.43 -15.57 15.33
CA SER A 118 -7.27 -16.49 16.45
C SER A 118 -7.91 -15.96 17.73
N GLN A 119 -7.72 -14.69 18.04
CA GLN A 119 -8.36 -14.03 19.19
C GLN A 119 -9.88 -14.05 19.08
N LEU A 120 -10.42 -13.76 17.88
CA LEU A 120 -11.85 -13.79 17.65
C LEU A 120 -12.43 -15.19 17.84
N LEU A 121 -11.76 -16.20 17.31
CA LEU A 121 -12.18 -17.61 17.49
C LEU A 121 -12.18 -18.03 18.96
N LYS A 122 -11.16 -17.63 19.72
CA LYS A 122 -11.10 -17.88 21.17
C LYS A 122 -12.23 -17.19 21.91
N ALA A 123 -12.53 -15.95 21.58
CA ALA A 123 -13.66 -15.21 22.17
C ALA A 123 -15.00 -15.87 21.87
N ILE A 124 -15.22 -16.38 20.66
CA ILE A 124 -16.45 -17.10 20.28
C ILE A 124 -16.57 -18.44 21.01
N ARG A 125 -15.47 -19.14 21.22
CA ARG A 125 -15.43 -20.43 21.93
C ARG A 125 -15.51 -20.30 23.44
N GLY A 126 -15.28 -19.09 23.98
CA GLY A 126 -15.25 -18.84 25.42
C GLY A 126 -13.98 -19.32 26.14
N GLU A 127 -12.90 -19.47 25.38
CA GLU A 127 -11.58 -19.84 25.91
C GLU A 127 -10.72 -18.62 26.22
#